data_d3eefb120b3cbea596a024050fc08a8f
#
_entry.id   d3eefb120b3cbea596a024050fc08a8f
#
_cell.length_a   1.000
_cell.length_b   1.000
_cell.length_c   1.000
_cell.angle_alpha   90.00
_cell.angle_beta   90.00
_cell.angle_gamma   90.00
#
_symmetry.space_group_name_H-M   'P 1'
#
loop_
_entity.id
_entity.type
_entity.pdbx_description
1 polymer ?
#
loop_
_entity_poly.entity_id
_entity_poly.type
_entity_poly.pdbx_seq_one_letter_code
_entity_poly.pdbx_strand_id
1 'polypeptide(L)'
;MEGYGKRVLVVEDDIDVRSIICAVLIGAGYNVYEAGDGLEALEALKKRRYDALLTDYHMPKMDGLELLDLAQAMWPELPVILASSDTFLTGQTGNSLLDPAYAVLEKPFHRSNLLSVIRSAIDGLPKPNPPARLHLSAYQIVA
;
A
#
# COMPACT_ATOMS: atom_id res chain seq x y z
N MET A 1 -3.91 0.68 -20.86
CA MET A 1 -3.20 0.30 -19.63
C MET A 1 -4.07 0.59 -18.45
N GLU A 2 -4.12 -0.35 -17.51
CA GLU A 2 -5.10 -0.25 -16.42
C GLU A 2 -4.83 0.93 -15.47
N GLY A 3 -3.56 1.32 -15.31
CA GLY A 3 -3.20 2.41 -14.39
C GLY A 3 -3.04 3.77 -15.04
N TYR A 4 -3.41 3.93 -16.27
CA TYR A 4 -3.10 5.14 -17.04
C TYR A 4 -3.54 6.42 -16.33
N GLY A 5 -2.58 7.30 -16.09
CA GLY A 5 -2.82 8.61 -15.48
C GLY A 5 -3.02 8.61 -13.96
N LYS A 6 -3.08 7.44 -13.33
CA LYS A 6 -3.29 7.36 -11.89
C LYS A 6 -1.97 7.37 -11.15
N ARG A 7 -1.92 8.09 -10.03
CA ARG A 7 -0.70 8.26 -9.23
C ARG A 7 -0.73 7.37 -8.00
N VAL A 8 0.35 6.64 -7.81
CA VAL A 8 0.52 5.78 -6.62
C VAL A 8 1.81 6.19 -5.92
N LEU A 9 1.72 6.44 -4.62
CA LEU A 9 2.90 6.67 -3.79
C LEU A 9 3.28 5.36 -3.13
N VAL A 10 4.51 4.92 -3.33
CA VAL A 10 5.06 3.69 -2.74
C VAL A 10 6.06 4.07 -1.67
N VAL A 11 5.81 3.62 -0.45
CA VAL A 11 6.64 3.91 0.71
C VAL A 11 7.24 2.61 1.22
N GLU A 12 8.54 2.49 1.11
CA GLU A 12 9.29 1.29 1.48
C GLU A 12 10.74 1.71 1.74
N ASP A 13 11.28 1.35 2.90
CA ASP A 13 12.64 1.72 3.25
C ASP A 13 13.70 0.85 2.57
N ASP A 14 13.36 -0.40 2.21
CA ASP A 14 14.26 -1.27 1.46
C ASP A 14 14.21 -0.88 -0.02
N ILE A 15 15.32 -0.34 -0.52
CA ILE A 15 15.36 0.19 -1.89
C ILE A 15 15.15 -0.90 -2.95
N ASP A 16 15.61 -2.11 -2.69
CA ASP A 16 15.45 -3.21 -3.66
C ASP A 16 14.01 -3.66 -3.73
N VAL A 17 13.35 -3.81 -2.59
CA VAL A 17 11.93 -4.15 -2.54
C VAL A 17 11.10 -3.04 -3.18
N ARG A 18 11.40 -1.78 -2.85
CA ARG A 18 10.72 -0.63 -3.44
C ARG A 18 10.83 -0.62 -4.96
N SER A 19 12.03 -0.88 -5.47
CA SER A 19 12.26 -0.91 -6.92
C SER A 19 11.43 -1.97 -7.62
N ILE A 20 11.30 -3.16 -7.02
CA ILE A 20 10.50 -4.24 -7.59
C ILE A 20 9.02 -3.84 -7.63
N ILE A 21 8.50 -3.30 -6.54
CA ILE A 21 7.11 -2.87 -6.46
C ILE A 21 6.84 -1.79 -7.50
N CYS A 22 7.71 -0.80 -7.59
CA CYS A 22 7.56 0.29 -8.54
C CYS A 22 7.59 -0.20 -9.98
N ALA A 23 8.47 -1.15 -10.30
CA ALA A 23 8.54 -1.71 -11.64
C ALA A 23 7.23 -2.39 -12.05
N VAL A 24 6.63 -3.14 -11.12
CA VAL A 24 5.35 -3.81 -11.38
C VAL A 24 4.25 -2.76 -11.65
N LEU A 25 4.18 -1.73 -10.85
CA LEU A 25 3.15 -0.70 -11.01
C LEU A 25 3.36 0.14 -12.26
N ILE A 26 4.60 0.52 -12.56
CA ILE A 26 4.93 1.25 -13.77
C ILE A 26 4.56 0.42 -15.00
N GLY A 27 4.87 -0.89 -14.98
CA GLY A 27 4.51 -1.78 -16.06
C GLY A 27 3.01 -1.88 -16.30
N ALA A 28 2.20 -1.64 -15.28
CA ALA A 28 0.75 -1.63 -15.39
C ALA A 28 0.19 -0.25 -15.77
N GLY A 29 1.04 0.75 -15.96
CA GLY A 29 0.63 2.06 -16.45
C GLY A 29 0.46 3.14 -15.40
N TYR A 30 0.75 2.84 -14.13
CA TYR A 30 0.64 3.83 -13.06
C TYR A 30 1.79 4.83 -13.10
N ASN A 31 1.50 6.06 -12.67
CA ASN A 31 2.52 7.05 -12.37
C ASN A 31 2.96 6.83 -10.93
N VAL A 32 4.18 6.34 -10.75
CA VAL A 32 4.65 5.91 -9.44
C VAL A 32 5.64 6.93 -8.87
N TYR A 33 5.41 7.29 -7.61
CA TYR A 33 6.29 8.15 -6.83
C TYR A 33 6.78 7.34 -5.64
N GLU A 34 7.98 7.64 -5.17
CA GLU A 34 8.65 6.83 -4.16
C GLU A 34 8.98 7.65 -2.92
N ALA A 35 8.93 7.00 -1.78
CA ALA A 35 9.41 7.54 -0.52
C ALA A 35 10.10 6.42 0.27
N GLY A 36 11.17 6.76 0.95
CA GLY A 36 11.94 5.80 1.73
C GLY A 36 11.53 5.67 3.18
N ASP A 37 10.69 6.57 3.66
CA ASP A 37 10.18 6.53 5.04
C ASP A 37 8.88 7.33 5.14
N GLY A 38 8.26 7.28 6.31
CA GLY A 38 6.97 7.94 6.53
C GLY A 38 7.03 9.45 6.48
N LEU A 39 8.14 10.06 6.91
CA LEU A 39 8.28 11.51 6.87
C LEU A 39 8.39 11.99 5.42
N GLU A 40 9.18 11.30 4.63
CA GLU A 40 9.34 11.58 3.21
C GLU A 40 8.01 11.40 2.47
N ALA A 41 7.26 10.35 2.84
CA ALA A 41 5.93 10.11 2.30
C ALA A 41 4.98 11.27 2.60
N LEU A 42 5.00 11.76 3.84
CA LEU A 42 4.14 12.85 4.25
C LEU A 42 4.44 14.12 3.44
N GLU A 43 5.71 14.41 3.22
CA GLU A 43 6.11 15.53 2.37
C GLU A 43 5.62 15.36 0.93
N ALA A 44 5.73 14.14 0.40
CA ALA A 44 5.23 13.86 -0.94
C ALA A 44 3.72 14.06 -1.05
N LEU A 45 2.98 13.61 -0.04
CA LEU A 45 1.51 13.74 -0.01
C LEU A 45 1.06 15.20 0.03
N LYS A 46 1.85 16.08 0.63
CA LYS A 46 1.54 17.51 0.67
C LYS A 46 1.78 18.20 -0.67
N LYS A 47 2.61 17.64 -1.51
CA LYS A 47 3.04 18.31 -2.76
C LYS A 47 2.08 18.07 -3.91
N ARG A 48 1.38 16.95 -3.95
CA ARG A 48 0.47 16.62 -5.03
C ARG A 48 -0.56 15.61 -4.61
N ARG A 49 -1.59 15.46 -5.42
CA ARG A 49 -2.65 14.51 -5.17
C ARG A 49 -2.25 13.12 -5.66
N TYR A 50 -2.59 12.11 -4.87
CA TYR A 50 -2.39 10.70 -5.23
C TYR A 50 -3.71 9.97 -5.24
N ASP A 51 -3.75 8.88 -6.01
CA ASP A 51 -4.95 8.04 -6.11
C ASP A 51 -4.88 6.84 -5.18
N ALA A 52 -3.69 6.46 -4.75
CA ALA A 52 -3.48 5.40 -3.75
C ALA A 52 -2.13 5.58 -3.06
N LEU A 53 -2.07 5.12 -1.82
CA LEU A 53 -0.84 5.07 -1.03
C LEU A 53 -0.59 3.61 -0.65
N LEU A 54 0.57 3.10 -1.02
CA LEU A 54 1.03 1.78 -0.60
C LEU A 54 2.22 1.99 0.32
N THR A 55 2.11 1.55 1.56
CA THR A 55 3.17 1.73 2.54
C THR A 55 3.48 0.46 3.29
N ASP A 56 4.77 0.22 3.52
CA ASP A 56 5.19 -0.81 4.44
C ASP A 56 4.80 -0.42 5.86
N TYR A 57 4.55 -1.40 6.70
CA TYR A 57 4.25 -1.18 8.11
C TYR A 57 5.50 -0.80 8.89
N HIS A 58 6.57 -1.56 8.71
CA HIS A 58 7.82 -1.38 9.46
C HIS A 58 8.79 -0.47 8.72
N MET A 59 8.94 0.74 9.22
CA MET A 59 9.85 1.72 8.64
C MET A 59 10.49 2.54 9.75
N PRO A 60 11.71 3.08 9.51
CA PRO A 60 12.32 3.99 10.47
C PRO A 60 11.57 5.33 10.50
N LYS A 61 11.75 6.08 11.57
CA LYS A 61 11.22 7.43 11.80
C LYS A 61 9.72 7.45 12.04
N MET A 62 8.92 7.00 11.08
CA MET A 62 7.46 6.96 11.18
C MET A 62 7.01 5.65 10.55
N ASP A 63 6.36 4.78 11.31
CA ASP A 63 5.90 3.51 10.78
C ASP A 63 4.61 3.67 9.95
N GLY A 64 4.22 2.56 9.32
CA GLY A 64 3.06 2.59 8.43
C GLY A 64 1.74 2.87 9.14
N LEU A 65 1.61 2.49 10.41
CA LEU A 65 0.40 2.78 11.17
C LEU A 65 0.28 4.28 11.48
N GLU A 66 1.38 4.91 11.87
CA GLU A 66 1.40 6.35 12.10
C GLU A 66 1.09 7.10 10.80
N LEU A 67 1.68 6.66 9.70
CA LEU A 67 1.41 7.26 8.39
C LEU A 67 -0.04 7.07 7.98
N LEU A 68 -0.62 5.89 8.21
CA LEU A 68 -2.03 5.62 7.94
C LEU A 68 -2.92 6.59 8.71
N ASP A 69 -2.67 6.78 10.00
CA ASP A 69 -3.47 7.65 10.83
C ASP A 69 -3.41 9.10 10.35
N LEU A 70 -2.21 9.58 10.02
CA LEU A 70 -2.05 10.95 9.52
C LEU A 70 -2.68 11.13 8.14
N ALA A 71 -2.48 10.17 7.26
CA ALA A 71 -3.06 10.24 5.92
C ALA A 71 -4.58 10.23 5.97
N GLN A 72 -5.15 9.39 6.81
CA GLN A 72 -6.60 9.31 6.98
C GLN A 72 -7.19 10.62 7.51
N ALA A 73 -6.47 11.28 8.43
CA ALA A 73 -6.91 12.55 8.99
C ALA A 73 -6.82 13.69 7.98
N MET A 74 -5.77 13.71 7.17
CA MET A 74 -5.49 14.82 6.26
C MET A 74 -6.08 14.61 4.86
N TRP A 75 -6.14 13.37 4.40
CA TRP A 75 -6.67 13.02 3.08
C TRP A 75 -7.60 11.82 3.21
N PRO A 76 -8.81 12.02 3.76
CA PRO A 76 -9.70 10.89 4.11
C PRO A 76 -10.17 10.07 2.91
N GLU A 77 -10.08 10.61 1.71
CA GLU A 77 -10.48 9.89 0.51
C GLU A 77 -9.34 9.08 -0.11
N LEU A 78 -8.11 9.26 0.38
CA LEU A 78 -6.97 8.53 -0.15
C LEU A 78 -6.97 7.10 0.38
N PRO A 79 -7.13 6.08 -0.49
CA PRO A 79 -7.03 4.70 -0.02
C PRO A 79 -5.58 4.36 0.33
N VAL A 80 -5.40 3.74 1.49
CA VAL A 80 -4.09 3.34 1.99
C VAL A 80 -4.04 1.83 2.08
N ILE A 81 -3.05 1.24 1.42
CA ILE A 81 -2.76 -0.19 1.50
C ILE A 81 -1.50 -0.37 2.34
N LEU A 82 -1.60 -1.18 3.39
CA LEU A 82 -0.46 -1.53 4.22
C LEU A 82 0.14 -2.84 3.75
N ALA A 83 1.46 -2.91 3.70
CA ALA A 83 2.18 -4.14 3.42
C ALA A 83 3.00 -4.54 4.63
N SER A 84 2.93 -5.80 5.04
CA SER A 84 3.65 -6.28 6.22
C SER A 84 4.01 -7.75 6.10
N SER A 85 5.21 -8.09 6.58
CA SER A 85 5.62 -9.47 6.78
C SER A 85 5.24 -10.00 8.17
N ASP A 86 4.64 -9.15 8.99
CA ASP A 86 4.23 -9.52 10.34
C ASP A 86 2.91 -10.30 10.27
N THR A 87 3.01 -11.61 10.43
CA THR A 87 1.84 -12.49 10.36
C THR A 87 0.84 -12.24 11.48
N PHE A 88 1.30 -11.70 12.61
CA PHE A 88 0.40 -11.35 13.70
C PHE A 88 -0.54 -10.22 13.27
N LEU A 89 0.01 -9.19 12.63
CA LEU A 89 -0.79 -8.07 12.12
C LEU A 89 -1.75 -8.52 11.04
N THR A 90 -1.23 -9.24 10.04
CA THR A 90 -2.04 -9.67 8.90
C THR A 90 -3.01 -10.79 9.28
N GLY A 91 -2.70 -11.53 10.35
CA GLY A 91 -3.55 -12.61 10.83
C GLY A 91 -4.72 -12.15 11.66
N GLN A 92 -4.74 -10.92 12.12
CA GLN A 92 -5.81 -10.43 12.99
C GLN A 92 -6.99 -9.94 12.19
N THR A 93 -8.15 -10.49 12.49
CA THR A 93 -9.42 -10.00 11.98
C THR A 93 -9.99 -9.00 12.99
N GLY A 94 -10.54 -7.90 12.51
CA GLY A 94 -11.19 -6.94 13.38
C GLY A 94 -10.25 -6.11 14.23
N ASN A 95 -8.98 -6.01 13.83
CA ASN A 95 -8.05 -5.10 14.50
C ASN A 95 -8.42 -3.67 14.13
N SER A 96 -9.04 -2.95 15.07
CA SER A 96 -9.55 -1.62 14.82
C SER A 96 -8.49 -0.60 14.43
N LEU A 97 -7.22 -0.82 14.81
CA LEU A 97 -6.14 0.08 14.44
C LEU A 97 -5.84 0.05 12.94
N LEU A 98 -6.13 -1.08 12.28
CA LEU A 98 -5.93 -1.25 10.85
C LEU A 98 -7.19 -0.96 10.03
N ASP A 99 -8.34 -0.74 10.69
CA ASP A 99 -9.61 -0.50 10.00
C ASP A 99 -9.57 0.65 8.99
N PRO A 100 -8.83 1.75 9.21
CA PRO A 100 -8.76 2.81 8.21
C PRO A 100 -8.07 2.41 6.92
N ALA A 101 -7.24 1.35 6.93
CA ALA A 101 -6.58 0.89 5.72
C ALA A 101 -7.60 0.30 4.75
N TYR A 102 -7.37 0.51 3.45
CA TYR A 102 -8.19 -0.12 2.42
C TYR A 102 -7.99 -1.64 2.42
N ALA A 103 -6.74 -2.06 2.55
CA ALA A 103 -6.38 -3.47 2.60
C ALA A 103 -5.01 -3.62 3.25
N VAL A 104 -4.72 -4.84 3.69
CA VAL A 104 -3.41 -5.22 4.21
C VAL A 104 -2.86 -6.33 3.32
N LEU A 105 -1.71 -6.08 2.71
CA LEU A 105 -0.99 -7.08 1.90
C LEU A 105 0.04 -7.77 2.78
N GLU A 106 -0.06 -9.09 2.88
CA GLU A 106 0.93 -9.89 3.59
C GLU A 106 2.13 -10.13 2.69
N LYS A 107 3.32 -9.76 3.16
CA LYS A 107 4.56 -10.04 2.43
C LYS A 107 5.04 -11.46 2.72
N PRO A 108 5.56 -12.17 1.73
CA PRO A 108 5.65 -11.78 0.32
C PRO A 108 4.30 -11.89 -0.37
N PHE A 109 4.05 -11.05 -1.37
CA PHE A 109 2.79 -11.07 -2.11
C PHE A 109 3.04 -11.25 -3.60
N HIS A 110 2.06 -11.80 -4.29
CA HIS A 110 2.11 -11.98 -5.73
C HIS A 110 1.80 -10.66 -6.44
N ARG A 111 2.44 -10.43 -7.60
CA ARG A 111 2.19 -9.21 -8.36
C ARG A 111 0.72 -9.02 -8.71
N SER A 112 0.00 -10.11 -8.98
CA SER A 112 -1.42 -10.03 -9.30
C SER A 112 -2.25 -9.54 -8.11
N ASN A 113 -1.85 -9.88 -6.88
CA ASN A 113 -2.51 -9.37 -5.68
C ASN A 113 -2.28 -7.88 -5.52
N LEU A 114 -1.04 -7.44 -5.74
CA LEU A 114 -0.71 -6.02 -5.70
C LEU A 114 -1.54 -5.23 -6.70
N LEU A 115 -1.53 -5.65 -7.96
CA LEU A 115 -2.25 -4.94 -9.01
C LEU A 115 -3.75 -4.95 -8.78
N SER A 116 -4.30 -6.07 -8.31
CA SER A 116 -5.73 -6.19 -8.04
C SER A 116 -6.17 -5.23 -6.93
N VAL A 117 -5.43 -5.17 -5.82
CA VAL A 117 -5.81 -4.31 -4.70
C VAL A 117 -5.65 -2.84 -5.05
N ILE A 118 -4.59 -2.47 -5.76
CA ILE A 118 -4.38 -1.09 -6.18
C ILE A 118 -5.52 -0.64 -7.10
N ARG A 119 -5.87 -1.46 -8.08
CA ARG A 119 -6.95 -1.14 -9.02
C ARG A 119 -8.28 -0.99 -8.29
N SER A 120 -8.61 -1.93 -7.41
CA SER A 120 -9.86 -1.88 -6.66
C SER A 120 -9.95 -0.63 -5.78
N ALA A 121 -8.86 -0.26 -5.14
CA ALA A 121 -8.80 0.93 -4.31
C ALA A 121 -9.01 2.20 -5.13
N ILE A 122 -8.34 2.31 -6.26
CA ILE A 122 -8.43 3.49 -7.13
C ILE A 122 -9.79 3.60 -7.78
N ASP A 123 -10.39 2.47 -8.17
CA ASP A 123 -11.70 2.44 -8.78
C ASP A 123 -12.83 2.74 -7.78
N GLY A 124 -12.49 2.91 -6.50
CA GLY A 124 -13.47 3.25 -5.49
C GLY A 124 -14.38 2.11 -5.11
N LEU A 125 -13.96 0.86 -5.35
CA LEU A 125 -14.72 -0.29 -4.92
C LEU A 125 -14.79 -0.34 -3.40
N PRO A 126 -15.90 -0.86 -2.83
CA PRO A 126 -16.01 -0.94 -1.37
C PRO A 126 -14.85 -1.72 -0.79
N LYS A 127 -14.29 -1.18 0.30
CA LYS A 127 -13.23 -1.87 0.97
C LYS A 127 -13.79 -3.12 1.65
N PRO A 128 -13.04 -4.24 1.62
CA PRO A 128 -13.53 -5.48 2.21
C PRO A 128 -13.77 -5.33 3.71
N ASN A 129 -14.78 -6.02 4.23
CA ASN A 129 -15.09 -6.07 5.65
C ASN A 129 -15.29 -7.52 6.05
N PRO A 130 -14.34 -8.16 6.78
CA PRO A 130 -13.09 -7.55 7.26
C PRO A 130 -12.15 -7.19 6.13
N PRO A 131 -11.11 -6.35 6.41
CA PRO A 131 -10.14 -5.99 5.38
C PRO A 131 -9.57 -7.21 4.68
N ALA A 132 -9.43 -7.11 3.36
CA ALA A 132 -8.93 -8.24 2.60
C ALA A 132 -7.52 -8.62 3.05
N ARG A 133 -7.34 -9.91 3.27
CA ARG A 133 -6.02 -10.47 3.56
C ARG A 133 -5.54 -11.18 2.31
N LEU A 134 -4.63 -10.54 1.61
CA LEU A 134 -4.07 -11.06 0.38
C LEU A 134 -2.71 -11.63 0.70
N HIS A 135 -2.62 -12.95 0.75
CA HIS A 135 -1.38 -13.64 1.03
C HIS A 135 -1.13 -14.70 -0.05
N LEU A 136 0.09 -15.16 -0.13
CA LEU A 136 0.47 -16.17 -1.09
C LEU A 136 0.21 -17.56 -0.56
N SER A 137 -0.18 -18.46 -1.43
CA SER A 137 0.02 -19.86 -1.17
C SER A 137 1.52 -20.18 -1.34
N ALA A 138 1.94 -21.31 -0.72
CA ALA A 138 3.35 -21.61 -0.56
C ALA A 138 4.15 -21.72 -1.88
N TYR A 139 3.49 -21.92 -2.99
CA TYR A 139 4.13 -22.13 -4.29
C TYR A 139 3.96 -20.97 -5.26
N GLN A 140 3.44 -19.86 -4.81
CA GLN A 140 3.30 -18.68 -5.68
C GLN A 140 4.56 -17.83 -5.62
N ILE A 141 4.91 -17.27 -6.77
CA ILE A 141 6.06 -16.40 -6.90
C ILE A 141 5.64 -14.98 -6.61
N VAL A 142 6.53 -14.27 -5.91
CA VAL A 142 6.21 -12.93 -5.40
C VAL A 142 6.94 -11.83 -6.15
N ALA A 143 6.40 -10.66 -6.06
CA ALA A 143 7.04 -9.44 -6.48
C ALA A 143 7.92 -8.89 -5.35
#